data_2f13f6cbf1d1bef21df20c5630b629a5
#
_entry.id   2f13f6cbf1d1bef21df20c5630b629a5
#
_cell.length_a   1.000
_cell.length_b   1.000
_cell.length_c   1.000
_cell.angle_alpha   90.00
_cell.angle_beta   90.00
_cell.angle_gamma   90.00
#
_symmetry.space_group_name_H-M   'P 1'
#
loop_
_entity.id
_entity.type
_entity.pdbx_description
1 polymer ?
#
loop_
_entity_poly.entity_id
_entity_poly.type
_entity_poly.pdbx_seq_one_letter_code
_entity_poly.pdbx_strand_id
1 'polypeptide(L)'
;AKDLFHKSVAEREGHPSFVFYEGPPSANGMPGIHHVMARTIKDTFCRYKTMQGFQVKRKAGWDTHGLPVELGVEKRLGITKEDIGKKISVDEYNAACRADVMKYTREWEDLTHKMGYWVDMNDPYITYDNKYIETLWWLLKQLYNKGLLYKGDTIQPYSPAAGTGLSTHELNQPGCYRDVKDTTCTAQF
;
A
#
# COMPACT_ATOMS: atom_id res chain seq x y z
N ALA A 1 11.13 -28.55 2.38
CA ALA A 1 10.24 -28.02 3.43
C ALA A 1 8.83 -28.53 3.14
N LYS A 2 8.09 -28.93 4.21
CA LYS A 2 6.68 -29.31 4.06
C LYS A 2 5.88 -28.04 3.81
N ASP A 3 5.15 -27.97 2.71
CA ASP A 3 4.25 -26.86 2.40
C ASP A 3 2.99 -26.93 3.27
N LEU A 4 3.14 -26.56 4.53
CA LEU A 4 2.07 -26.66 5.54
C LEU A 4 0.96 -25.63 5.31
N PHE A 5 1.29 -24.49 4.71
CA PHE A 5 0.30 -23.45 4.45
C PHE A 5 -0.73 -23.92 3.40
N HIS A 6 -0.28 -24.23 2.20
CA HIS A 6 -1.20 -24.69 1.13
C HIS A 6 -1.93 -25.96 1.52
N LYS A 7 -1.25 -26.88 2.22
CA LYS A 7 -1.89 -28.08 2.78
C LYS A 7 -3.02 -27.73 3.74
N SER A 8 -2.80 -26.77 4.64
CA SER A 8 -3.83 -26.33 5.61
C SER A 8 -5.06 -25.71 4.94
N VAL A 9 -4.87 -25.04 3.79
CA VAL A 9 -5.97 -24.46 3.00
C VAL A 9 -6.73 -25.56 2.27
N ALA A 10 -6.01 -26.51 1.62
CA ALA A 10 -6.61 -27.60 0.87
C ALA A 10 -7.41 -28.56 1.77
N GLU A 11 -6.87 -28.93 2.94
CA GLU A 11 -7.54 -29.83 3.89
C GLU A 11 -8.83 -29.23 4.49
N ARG A 12 -9.03 -27.92 4.35
CA ARG A 12 -10.22 -27.19 4.83
C ARG A 12 -11.12 -26.70 3.70
N GLU A 13 -11.00 -27.29 2.53
CA GLU A 13 -11.94 -27.01 1.44
C GLU A 13 -13.36 -27.40 1.86
N GLY A 14 -14.30 -26.46 1.65
CA GLY A 14 -15.70 -26.61 2.08
C GLY A 14 -15.96 -26.28 3.56
N HIS A 15 -14.96 -26.02 4.38
CA HIS A 15 -15.13 -25.52 5.74
C HIS A 15 -15.54 -24.03 5.75
N PRO A 16 -16.06 -23.52 6.88
CA PRO A 16 -16.35 -22.09 7.02
C PRO A 16 -15.12 -21.25 6.71
N SER A 17 -15.29 -20.20 5.91
CA SER A 17 -14.20 -19.31 5.51
C SER A 17 -13.98 -18.23 6.58
N PHE A 18 -12.71 -18.00 6.95
CA PHE A 18 -12.30 -16.79 7.66
C PHE A 18 -11.62 -15.86 6.67
N VAL A 19 -12.29 -14.74 6.36
CA VAL A 19 -11.77 -13.77 5.40
C VAL A 19 -10.77 -12.84 6.07
N PHE A 20 -9.59 -12.75 5.48
CA PHE A 20 -8.52 -11.87 5.92
C PHE A 20 -8.01 -11.03 4.76
N TYR A 21 -8.00 -9.72 4.94
CA TYR A 21 -7.44 -8.77 3.98
C TYR A 21 -6.07 -8.29 4.45
N GLU A 22 -5.06 -8.54 3.65
CA GLU A 22 -3.70 -8.05 3.92
C GLU A 22 -3.59 -6.57 3.53
N GLY A 23 -2.95 -5.76 4.39
CA GLY A 23 -2.43 -4.45 4.02
C GLY A 23 -1.09 -4.66 3.33
N PRO A 24 -1.01 -4.56 1.99
CA PRO A 24 0.18 -4.90 1.25
C PRO A 24 1.29 -3.86 1.50
N PRO A 25 2.55 -4.30 1.60
CA PRO A 25 3.67 -3.37 1.68
C PRO A 25 4.01 -2.78 0.32
N SER A 26 4.67 -1.63 0.32
CA SER A 26 5.40 -1.12 -0.84
C SER A 26 6.80 -1.72 -0.87
N ALA A 27 7.24 -2.23 -2.01
CA ALA A 27 8.58 -2.81 -2.18
C ALA A 27 9.63 -1.79 -2.63
N ASN A 28 9.38 -0.50 -2.45
CA ASN A 28 10.31 0.60 -2.72
C ASN A 28 11.35 0.81 -1.61
N GLY A 29 11.21 0.12 -0.48
CA GLY A 29 12.11 0.17 0.67
C GLY A 29 12.36 -1.20 1.30
N MET A 30 13.45 -1.30 2.06
CA MET A 30 13.79 -2.51 2.81
C MET A 30 12.78 -2.76 3.93
N PRO A 31 12.42 -4.03 4.21
CA PRO A 31 11.56 -4.35 5.32
C PRO A 31 12.21 -4.03 6.67
N GLY A 32 11.47 -3.39 7.56
CA GLY A 32 11.91 -3.04 8.91
C GLY A 32 11.25 -3.89 10.00
N ILE A 33 11.71 -3.73 11.24
CA ILE A 33 11.22 -4.50 12.40
C ILE A 33 9.71 -4.33 12.64
N HIS A 34 9.17 -3.14 12.39
CA HIS A 34 7.73 -2.88 12.52
C HIS A 34 6.88 -3.72 11.57
N HIS A 35 7.41 -4.02 10.37
CA HIS A 35 6.75 -4.93 9.43
C HIS A 35 6.75 -6.37 9.96
N VAL A 36 7.85 -6.81 10.58
CA VAL A 36 7.94 -8.13 11.21
C VAL A 36 6.91 -8.26 12.32
N MET A 37 6.81 -7.27 13.20
CA MET A 37 5.83 -7.25 14.30
C MET A 37 4.38 -7.33 13.77
N ALA A 38 4.02 -6.46 12.84
CA ALA A 38 2.67 -6.43 12.26
C ALA A 38 2.31 -7.77 11.60
N ARG A 39 3.22 -8.34 10.81
CA ARG A 39 3.03 -9.63 10.14
C ARG A 39 2.91 -10.78 11.12
N THR A 40 3.71 -10.80 12.19
CA THR A 40 3.63 -11.83 13.24
C THR A 40 2.26 -11.83 13.91
N ILE A 41 1.74 -10.66 14.25
CA ILE A 41 0.41 -10.53 14.87
C ILE A 41 -0.68 -11.04 13.92
N LYS A 42 -0.68 -10.60 12.67
CA LYS A 42 -1.63 -11.04 11.65
C LYS A 42 -1.59 -12.57 11.44
N ASP A 43 -0.39 -13.12 11.32
CA ASP A 43 -0.19 -14.57 11.14
C ASP A 43 -0.70 -15.38 12.32
N THR A 44 -0.49 -14.89 13.52
CA THR A 44 -0.99 -15.53 14.75
C THR A 44 -2.52 -15.66 14.74
N PHE A 45 -3.25 -14.60 14.40
CA PHE A 45 -4.71 -14.64 14.28
C PHE A 45 -5.18 -15.59 13.19
N CYS A 46 -4.55 -15.54 12.04
CA CYS A 46 -4.92 -16.41 10.92
C CYS A 46 -4.62 -17.89 11.20
N ARG A 47 -3.47 -18.21 11.85
CA ARG A 47 -3.15 -19.58 12.28
C ARG A 47 -4.12 -20.06 13.35
N TYR A 48 -4.47 -19.20 14.31
CA TYR A 48 -5.45 -19.54 15.33
C TYR A 48 -6.81 -19.90 14.69
N LYS A 49 -7.27 -19.13 13.71
CA LYS A 49 -8.49 -19.45 12.97
C LYS A 49 -8.37 -20.75 12.16
N THR A 50 -7.22 -21.01 11.57
CA THR A 50 -6.93 -22.29 10.91
C THR A 50 -7.03 -23.47 11.90
N MET A 51 -6.50 -23.33 13.11
CA MET A 51 -6.60 -24.36 14.16
C MET A 51 -8.04 -24.56 14.66
N GLN A 52 -8.87 -23.53 14.58
CA GLN A 52 -10.31 -23.63 14.87
C GLN A 52 -11.12 -24.31 13.74
N GLY A 53 -10.48 -24.74 12.65
CA GLY A 53 -11.13 -25.42 11.54
C GLY A 53 -11.58 -24.52 10.40
N PHE A 54 -11.31 -23.21 10.44
CA PHE A 54 -11.64 -22.32 9.32
C PHE A 54 -10.67 -22.50 8.16
N GLN A 55 -11.18 -22.37 6.93
CA GLN A 55 -10.36 -22.17 5.76
C GLN A 55 -9.91 -20.71 5.72
N VAL A 56 -8.59 -20.47 5.77
CA VAL A 56 -8.01 -19.12 5.78
C VAL A 56 -7.09 -18.94 4.56
N LYS A 57 -7.67 -18.48 3.46
CA LYS A 57 -6.91 -18.12 2.26
C LYS A 57 -6.26 -16.76 2.49
N ARG A 58 -4.97 -16.64 2.17
CA ARG A 58 -4.17 -15.42 2.34
C ARG A 58 -3.38 -15.17 1.09
N LYS A 59 -3.69 -14.10 0.39
CA LYS A 59 -3.03 -13.69 -0.84
C LYS A 59 -2.03 -12.58 -0.55
N ALA A 60 -0.80 -12.71 -1.05
CA ALA A 60 0.17 -11.62 -1.02
C ALA A 60 -0.25 -10.47 -1.93
N GLY A 61 0.30 -9.30 -1.69
CA GLY A 61 0.07 -8.13 -2.53
C GLY A 61 1.17 -7.10 -2.40
N TRP A 62 1.21 -6.18 -3.36
CA TRP A 62 2.14 -5.06 -3.41
C TRP A 62 1.38 -3.75 -3.59
N ASP A 63 1.61 -2.81 -2.66
CA ASP A 63 1.18 -1.43 -2.82
C ASP A 63 2.20 -0.68 -3.68
N THR A 64 1.74 -0.16 -4.80
CA THR A 64 2.63 0.38 -5.84
C THR A 64 2.36 1.85 -6.17
N HIS A 65 1.59 2.52 -5.34
CA HIS A 65 1.21 3.91 -5.52
C HIS A 65 1.66 4.79 -4.36
N GLY A 66 1.57 6.09 -4.60
CA GLY A 66 1.67 7.10 -3.58
C GLY A 66 2.97 7.89 -3.59
N LEU A 67 2.95 8.96 -2.82
CA LEU A 67 3.99 9.97 -2.70
C LEU A 67 5.40 9.41 -2.39
N PRO A 68 5.58 8.39 -1.54
CA PRO A 68 6.93 7.86 -1.28
C PRO A 68 7.61 7.30 -2.52
N VAL A 69 6.86 6.69 -3.45
CA VAL A 69 7.39 6.17 -4.71
C VAL A 69 7.76 7.33 -5.63
N GLU A 70 6.85 8.29 -5.81
CA GLU A 70 7.02 9.46 -6.65
C GLU A 70 8.26 10.27 -6.22
N LEU A 71 8.35 10.66 -4.95
CA LEU A 71 9.49 11.43 -4.42
C LEU A 71 10.82 10.67 -4.53
N GLY A 72 10.80 9.35 -4.36
CA GLY A 72 11.99 8.51 -4.55
C GLY A 72 12.50 8.56 -5.98
N VAL A 73 11.61 8.47 -6.96
CA VAL A 73 11.91 8.52 -8.38
C VAL A 73 12.35 9.92 -8.82
N GLU A 74 11.65 10.96 -8.40
CA GLU A 74 12.00 12.37 -8.67
C GLU A 74 13.41 12.68 -8.16
N LYS A 75 13.73 12.28 -6.93
CA LYS A 75 15.07 12.44 -6.36
C LYS A 75 16.15 11.68 -7.14
N ARG A 76 15.86 10.45 -7.57
CA ARG A 76 16.80 9.62 -8.35
C ARG A 76 17.07 10.18 -9.74
N LEU A 77 16.03 10.72 -10.38
CA LEU A 77 16.12 11.32 -11.72
C LEU A 77 16.59 12.77 -11.70
N GLY A 78 16.66 13.42 -10.53
CA GLY A 78 17.03 14.83 -10.39
C GLY A 78 16.00 15.78 -11.02
N ILE A 79 14.73 15.42 -10.97
CA ILE A 79 13.62 16.19 -11.52
C ILE A 79 12.63 16.61 -10.43
N THR A 80 11.77 17.54 -10.75
CA THR A 80 10.62 17.94 -9.96
C THR A 80 9.33 17.52 -10.65
N LYS A 81 8.22 17.55 -9.92
CA LYS A 81 6.89 17.24 -10.46
C LYS A 81 6.52 18.09 -11.68
N GLU A 82 7.00 19.34 -11.73
CA GLU A 82 6.76 20.27 -12.85
C GLU A 82 7.51 19.89 -14.14
N ASP A 83 8.54 19.06 -14.03
CA ASP A 83 9.36 18.59 -15.16
C ASP A 83 8.69 17.43 -15.92
N ILE A 84 7.71 16.77 -15.30
CA ILE A 84 6.96 15.65 -15.89
C ILE A 84 6.09 16.19 -17.03
N GLY A 85 6.22 15.57 -18.20
CA GLY A 85 5.60 16.04 -19.45
C GLY A 85 6.38 17.16 -20.15
N LYS A 86 7.50 17.64 -19.60
CA LYS A 86 8.37 18.68 -20.20
C LYS A 86 9.79 18.16 -20.44
N LYS A 87 10.50 17.76 -19.38
CA LYS A 87 11.86 17.21 -19.46
C LYS A 87 11.89 15.69 -19.60
N ILE A 88 10.88 15.03 -19.07
CA ILE A 88 10.65 13.60 -19.16
C ILE A 88 9.20 13.35 -19.55
N SER A 89 8.95 12.39 -20.42
CA SER A 89 7.58 12.04 -20.79
C SER A 89 6.85 11.36 -19.63
N VAL A 90 5.53 11.41 -19.62
CA VAL A 90 4.71 10.72 -18.60
C VAL A 90 4.96 9.21 -18.64
N ASP A 91 5.12 8.65 -19.84
CA ASP A 91 5.35 7.21 -20.00
C ASP A 91 6.70 6.77 -19.42
N GLU A 92 7.77 7.53 -19.66
CA GLU A 92 9.10 7.28 -19.10
C GLU A 92 9.10 7.43 -17.57
N TYR A 93 8.40 8.44 -17.06
CA TYR A 93 8.24 8.63 -15.63
C TYR A 93 7.48 7.46 -14.98
N ASN A 94 6.35 7.05 -15.57
CA ASN A 94 5.59 5.90 -15.09
C ASN A 94 6.38 4.60 -15.15
N ALA A 95 7.17 4.38 -16.22
CA ALA A 95 8.06 3.22 -16.32
C ALA A 95 9.12 3.23 -15.21
N ALA A 96 9.70 4.40 -14.91
CA ALA A 96 10.65 4.56 -13.81
C ALA A 96 10.02 4.27 -12.44
N CYS A 97 8.78 4.73 -12.20
CA CYS A 97 8.03 4.45 -10.96
C CYS A 97 7.72 2.95 -10.81
N ARG A 98 7.29 2.29 -11.88
CA ARG A 98 7.03 0.84 -11.89
C ARG A 98 8.27 0.02 -11.59
N ALA A 99 9.42 0.41 -12.14
CA ALA A 99 10.69 -0.25 -11.88
C ALA A 99 11.17 -0.06 -10.43
N ASP A 100 11.00 1.14 -9.89
CA ASP A 100 11.51 1.50 -8.56
C ASP A 100 10.67 0.89 -7.44
N VAL A 101 9.34 0.85 -7.59
CA VAL A 101 8.44 0.35 -6.55
C VAL A 101 8.57 -1.15 -6.30
N MET A 102 9.08 -1.92 -7.28
CA MET A 102 9.28 -3.38 -7.15
C MET A 102 10.74 -3.74 -6.83
N LYS A 103 11.57 -2.76 -6.53
CA LYS A 103 13.03 -2.93 -6.38
C LYS A 103 13.43 -3.92 -5.29
N TYR A 104 12.71 -3.95 -4.18
CA TYR A 104 13.05 -4.78 -3.00
C TYR A 104 12.12 -5.98 -2.81
N THR A 105 11.39 -6.41 -3.85
CA THR A 105 10.49 -7.58 -3.77
C THR A 105 11.18 -8.81 -3.26
N ARG A 106 12.41 -9.08 -3.72
CA ARG A 106 13.18 -10.26 -3.32
C ARG A 106 13.50 -10.25 -1.82
N GLU A 107 13.90 -9.12 -1.28
CA GLU A 107 14.20 -8.98 0.15
C GLU A 107 12.95 -9.17 1.01
N TRP A 108 11.79 -8.73 0.52
CA TRP A 108 10.51 -8.95 1.16
C TRP A 108 10.08 -10.42 1.10
N GLU A 109 10.32 -11.11 -0.01
CA GLU A 109 10.09 -12.55 -0.16
C GLU A 109 10.98 -13.34 0.78
N ASP A 110 12.27 -13.05 0.80
CA ASP A 110 13.24 -13.69 1.70
C ASP A 110 12.85 -13.50 3.18
N LEU A 111 12.42 -12.31 3.57
CA LEU A 111 11.93 -12.06 4.92
C LEU A 111 10.67 -12.88 5.22
N THR A 112 9.72 -12.93 4.30
CA THR A 112 8.48 -13.70 4.41
C THR A 112 8.78 -15.18 4.68
N HIS A 113 9.73 -15.74 3.93
CA HIS A 113 10.18 -17.13 4.14
C HIS A 113 10.90 -17.33 5.47
N LYS A 114 11.81 -16.41 5.83
CA LYS A 114 12.55 -16.48 7.11
C LYS A 114 11.65 -16.39 8.33
N MET A 115 10.62 -15.56 8.28
CA MET A 115 9.61 -15.46 9.34
C MET A 115 8.71 -16.69 9.41
N GLY A 116 8.62 -17.46 8.35
CA GLY A 116 7.59 -18.50 8.19
C GLY A 116 6.18 -17.94 8.14
N TYR A 117 6.01 -16.72 7.63
CA TYR A 117 4.71 -16.09 7.45
C TYR A 117 3.87 -16.83 6.41
N TRP A 118 2.68 -17.24 6.80
CA TRP A 118 1.79 -18.01 5.94
C TRP A 118 1.00 -17.10 4.99
N VAL A 119 1.44 -16.98 3.78
CA VAL A 119 0.80 -16.19 2.73
C VAL A 119 1.11 -16.81 1.37
N ASP A 120 0.15 -16.80 0.45
CA ASP A 120 0.35 -17.24 -0.91
C ASP A 120 1.04 -16.13 -1.72
N MET A 121 2.26 -16.40 -2.14
CA MET A 121 3.10 -15.50 -2.94
C MET A 121 3.16 -15.88 -4.42
N ASN A 122 2.49 -16.99 -4.84
CA ASN A 122 2.57 -17.45 -6.22
C ASN A 122 1.77 -16.57 -7.19
N ASP A 123 0.69 -15.93 -6.69
CA ASP A 123 -0.16 -15.03 -7.48
C ASP A 123 -0.50 -13.79 -6.66
N PRO A 124 0.49 -12.92 -6.36
CA PRO A 124 0.26 -11.70 -5.63
C PRO A 124 -0.54 -10.71 -6.46
N TYR A 125 -1.43 -9.93 -5.82
CA TYR A 125 -2.02 -8.79 -6.50
C TYR A 125 -1.06 -7.59 -6.46
N ILE A 126 -1.04 -6.81 -7.55
CA ILE A 126 -0.21 -5.62 -7.68
C ILE A 126 -1.15 -4.46 -8.02
N THR A 127 -1.12 -3.41 -7.23
CA THR A 127 -2.14 -2.35 -7.34
C THR A 127 -2.05 -1.54 -8.63
N TYR A 128 -0.94 -1.57 -9.37
CA TYR A 128 -0.85 -0.97 -10.71
C TYR A 128 -1.29 -1.89 -11.86
N ASP A 129 -1.61 -3.16 -11.58
CA ASP A 129 -2.08 -4.06 -12.63
C ASP A 129 -3.48 -3.69 -13.11
N ASN A 130 -3.71 -3.79 -14.42
CA ASN A 130 -4.98 -3.45 -15.04
C ASN A 130 -6.14 -4.24 -14.42
N LYS A 131 -5.98 -5.51 -14.13
CA LYS A 131 -7.01 -6.35 -13.46
C LYS A 131 -7.43 -5.78 -12.11
N TYR A 132 -6.46 -5.29 -11.33
CA TYR A 132 -6.75 -4.66 -10.05
C TYR A 132 -7.49 -3.34 -10.25
N ILE A 133 -6.97 -2.48 -11.13
CA ILE A 133 -7.54 -1.16 -11.43
C ILE A 133 -8.97 -1.30 -11.98
N GLU A 134 -9.21 -2.20 -12.93
CA GLU A 134 -10.54 -2.45 -13.50
C GLU A 134 -11.53 -2.93 -12.43
N THR A 135 -11.11 -3.82 -11.55
CA THR A 135 -11.95 -4.30 -10.44
C THR A 135 -12.30 -3.16 -9.49
N LEU A 136 -11.32 -2.31 -9.15
CA LEU A 136 -11.53 -1.15 -8.29
C LEU A 136 -12.51 -0.16 -8.94
N TRP A 137 -12.34 0.13 -10.22
CA TRP A 137 -13.26 1.03 -10.95
C TRP A 137 -14.66 0.46 -11.05
N TRP A 138 -14.78 -0.85 -11.21
CA TRP A 138 -16.10 -1.49 -11.18
C TRP A 138 -16.78 -1.31 -9.82
N LEU A 139 -16.04 -1.50 -8.72
CA LEU A 139 -16.57 -1.27 -7.35
C LEU A 139 -16.97 0.19 -7.14
N LEU A 140 -16.15 1.15 -7.56
CA LEU A 140 -16.47 2.58 -7.49
C LEU A 140 -17.72 2.92 -8.29
N LYS A 141 -17.89 2.30 -9.47
CA LYS A 141 -19.10 2.46 -10.28
C LYS A 141 -20.34 1.93 -9.55
N GLN A 142 -20.23 0.80 -8.80
CA GLN A 142 -21.36 0.33 -7.98
C GLN A 142 -21.74 1.34 -6.88
N LEU A 143 -20.73 1.94 -6.23
CA LEU A 143 -20.97 2.97 -5.22
C LEU A 143 -21.59 4.23 -5.83
N TYR A 144 -21.12 4.66 -6.99
CA TYR A 144 -21.69 5.79 -7.74
C TYR A 144 -23.16 5.55 -8.10
N ASN A 145 -23.48 4.37 -8.64
CA ASN A 145 -24.85 3.99 -9.00
C ASN A 145 -25.80 3.95 -7.81
N LYS A 146 -25.27 3.73 -6.60
CA LYS A 146 -26.04 3.77 -5.33
C LYS A 146 -26.13 5.19 -4.73
N GLY A 147 -25.57 6.21 -5.38
CA GLY A 147 -25.52 7.58 -4.86
C GLY A 147 -24.57 7.79 -3.67
N LEU A 148 -23.70 6.82 -3.41
CA LEU A 148 -22.75 6.87 -2.29
C LEU A 148 -21.40 7.53 -2.67
N LEU A 149 -21.13 7.68 -3.96
CA LEU A 149 -19.98 8.38 -4.50
C LEU A 149 -20.44 9.62 -5.26
N TYR A 150 -20.01 10.78 -4.82
CA TYR A 150 -20.37 12.07 -5.41
C TYR A 150 -19.19 13.02 -5.41
N LYS A 151 -19.26 14.05 -6.25
CA LYS A 151 -18.26 15.13 -6.26
C LYS A 151 -18.58 16.12 -5.13
N GLY A 152 -17.61 16.40 -4.29
CA GLY A 152 -17.74 17.35 -3.17
C GLY A 152 -16.43 18.05 -2.88
N ASP A 153 -16.50 19.12 -2.10
CA ASP A 153 -15.35 19.86 -1.63
C ASP A 153 -15.00 19.44 -0.21
N THR A 154 -13.69 19.37 0.08
CA THR A 154 -13.18 19.08 1.42
C THR A 154 -11.94 19.92 1.71
N ILE A 155 -11.68 20.15 3.00
CA ILE A 155 -10.45 20.82 3.44
C ILE A 155 -9.38 19.75 3.64
N GLN A 156 -8.21 19.98 3.06
CA GLN A 156 -7.06 19.08 3.19
C GLN A 156 -5.79 19.93 3.42
N PRO A 157 -4.92 19.55 4.36
CA PRO A 157 -3.60 20.15 4.49
C PRO A 157 -2.80 19.99 3.19
N TYR A 158 -2.08 21.01 2.81
CA TYR A 158 -1.29 21.06 1.58
C TYR A 158 0.18 21.33 1.89
N SER A 159 1.07 20.56 1.28
CA SER A 159 2.51 20.79 1.38
C SER A 159 3.02 21.51 0.12
N PRO A 160 3.44 22.79 0.24
CA PRO A 160 4.05 23.50 -0.89
C PRO A 160 5.35 22.84 -1.37
N ALA A 161 6.11 22.23 -0.45
CA ALA A 161 7.38 21.57 -0.76
C ALA A 161 7.18 20.28 -1.58
N ALA A 162 6.12 19.53 -1.31
CA ALA A 162 5.78 18.33 -2.05
C ALA A 162 4.81 18.61 -3.24
N GLY A 163 4.23 19.83 -3.31
CA GLY A 163 3.28 20.24 -4.34
C GLY A 163 1.97 19.45 -4.33
N THR A 164 1.56 18.91 -3.17
CA THR A 164 0.37 18.07 -3.05
C THR A 164 -0.33 18.19 -1.70
N GLY A 165 -1.59 17.76 -1.64
CA GLY A 165 -2.32 17.54 -0.40
C GLY A 165 -1.73 16.39 0.42
N LEU A 166 -1.83 16.49 1.74
CA LEU A 166 -1.33 15.47 2.67
C LEU A 166 -2.48 14.66 3.26
N SER A 167 -2.28 13.36 3.36
CA SER A 167 -3.17 12.44 4.05
C SER A 167 -2.99 12.51 5.57
N THR A 168 -3.98 12.02 6.31
CA THR A 168 -3.89 11.90 7.77
C THR A 168 -2.68 11.07 8.21
N HIS A 169 -2.33 10.04 7.44
CA HIS A 169 -1.17 9.20 7.72
C HIS A 169 0.14 9.99 7.64
N GLU A 170 0.29 10.83 6.63
CA GLU A 170 1.48 11.68 6.44
C GLU A 170 1.61 12.74 7.53
N LEU A 171 0.49 13.29 8.01
CA LEU A 171 0.46 14.24 9.10
C LEU A 171 0.78 13.62 10.48
N ASN A 172 0.66 12.31 10.60
CA ASN A 172 0.85 11.59 11.87
C ASN A 172 2.26 11.00 12.03
N GLN A 173 3.18 11.34 11.14
CA GLN A 173 4.56 10.88 11.22
C GLN A 173 5.33 11.61 12.32
N PRO A 174 6.27 10.95 13.01
CA PRO A 174 7.13 11.61 14.00
C PRO A 174 7.89 12.80 13.41
N GLY A 175 7.84 13.94 14.08
CA GLY A 175 8.52 15.16 13.67
C GLY A 175 7.83 15.98 12.59
N CYS A 176 6.58 15.66 12.23
CA CYS A 176 5.78 16.46 11.30
C CYS A 176 5.44 17.85 11.86
N TYR A 177 5.28 17.95 13.17
CA TYR A 177 4.92 19.20 13.84
C TYR A 177 6.15 19.82 14.47
N ARG A 178 6.29 21.14 14.27
CA ARG A 178 7.35 21.97 14.86
C ARG A 178 6.77 23.30 15.31
N ASP A 179 7.24 23.78 16.44
CA ASP A 179 6.92 25.14 16.86
C ASP A 179 7.65 26.13 15.96
N VAL A 180 6.90 27.02 15.33
CA VAL A 180 7.43 28.12 14.51
C VAL A 180 6.86 29.45 15.02
N LYS A 181 7.70 30.47 15.03
CA LYS A 181 7.27 31.83 15.32
C LYS A 181 6.86 32.49 14.00
N ASP A 182 5.59 32.87 13.90
CA ASP A 182 5.04 33.50 12.71
C ASP A 182 4.14 34.68 13.09
N THR A 183 3.87 35.53 12.10
CA THR A 183 2.98 36.69 12.27
C THR A 183 1.58 36.32 11.83
N THR A 184 0.62 36.43 12.74
CA THR A 184 -0.80 36.21 12.42
C THR A 184 -1.54 37.54 12.41
N CYS A 185 -2.62 37.62 11.63
CA CYS A 185 -3.49 38.80 11.57
C CYS A 185 -4.92 38.39 11.88
N THR A 186 -5.56 39.08 12.79
CA THR A 186 -6.99 38.97 13.07
C THR A 186 -7.69 40.18 12.50
N ALA A 187 -8.56 39.99 11.50
CA ALA A 187 -9.37 41.08 10.93
C ALA A 187 -10.78 41.02 11.54
N GLN A 188 -11.30 42.18 11.89
CA GLN A 188 -12.68 42.37 12.32
C GLN A 188 -13.46 42.96 11.13
N PHE A 189 -14.62 42.36 10.79
CA PHE A 189 -15.52 42.77 9.71
C PHE A 189 -16.80 43.38 10.27
#